data_0569f5f5cb75b678cddc0a31faefc081
#
_entry.id   0569f5f5cb75b678cddc0a31faefc081
#
_cell.length_a   1.000
_cell.length_b   1.000
_cell.length_c   1.000
_cell.angle_alpha   90.00
_cell.angle_beta   90.00
_cell.angle_gamma   90.00
#
_symmetry.space_group_name_H-M   'P 1'
#
loop_
_entity.id
_entity.type
_entity.pdbx_description
1 polymer ?
#
loop_
_entity_poly.entity_id
_entity_poly.type
_entity_poly.pdbx_seq_one_letter_code
_entity_poly.pdbx_strand_id
1 'polypeptide(L)'
;YYDSDPKLVKNTTLGTMAVVVNKPKDFQIKYTVKPGRLWSDGTPIDGTDLLLSHILSDDKYSKAAGLGDPSAAAPAFDSVGYGGTYGEHVVGLPTLSADKMSVTVKFDKPLADWELLAPGVNPVHALELMVDGKKKLGTAAENKAAKAKFLADFTKKNTTRLKKMGSIWSKDYNLNNIDSTTNPLLLVSNGGYIVKSAVADQSITLVQNPKYNSGPALSKTNPVKTVVLKTITSDTAAVTALRNGDIDIYFNTNPTAAGKALLDQVPNVNVISKSAASYSHFDLRVGAANGG
;
A
#
# COMPACT_ATOMS: atom_id res chain seq x y z
N TYR A 1 -10.41 5.02 4.29
CA TYR A 1 -11.38 4.70 3.23
C TYR A 1 -12.47 5.76 3.18
N TYR A 2 -13.20 5.81 2.06
CA TYR A 2 -14.37 6.64 1.91
C TYR A 2 -15.63 5.80 2.08
N ASP A 3 -16.65 6.34 2.72
CA ASP A 3 -17.98 5.74 2.79
C ASP A 3 -18.86 6.20 1.61
N SER A 4 -20.15 5.89 1.64
CA SER A 4 -21.11 6.25 0.59
C SER A 4 -21.33 7.77 0.43
N ASP A 5 -21.09 8.53 1.49
CA ASP A 5 -20.93 9.97 1.47
C ASP A 5 -19.41 10.23 1.42
N PRO A 6 -18.81 10.98 0.46
CA PRO A 6 -17.35 11.05 0.25
C PRO A 6 -16.61 11.68 1.44
N LYS A 7 -16.78 11.07 2.58
CA LYS A 7 -16.16 11.41 3.86
C LYS A 7 -15.03 10.44 4.15
N LEU A 8 -13.84 10.98 4.41
CA LEU A 8 -12.70 10.17 4.84
C LEU A 8 -12.96 9.57 6.24
N VAL A 9 -12.95 8.25 6.32
CA VAL A 9 -13.16 7.51 7.56
C VAL A 9 -11.87 6.82 7.98
N LYS A 10 -11.46 7.02 9.24
CA LYS A 10 -10.28 6.32 9.80
C LYS A 10 -10.56 4.82 9.90
N ASN A 11 -9.62 4.00 9.45
CA ASN A 11 -9.73 2.54 9.58
C ASN A 11 -9.36 2.10 11.01
N THR A 12 -10.32 2.17 11.92
CA THR A 12 -10.12 1.71 13.29
C THR A 12 -10.24 0.19 13.46
N THR A 13 -10.59 -0.54 12.39
CA THR A 13 -10.65 -2.01 12.43
C THR A 13 -9.27 -2.64 12.44
N LEU A 14 -8.33 -2.12 11.65
CA LEU A 14 -6.94 -2.58 11.66
C LEU A 14 -6.21 -2.19 12.94
N GLY A 15 -6.37 -0.95 13.38
CA GLY A 15 -5.61 -0.45 14.51
C GLY A 15 -5.99 0.96 14.93
N THR A 16 -5.14 1.56 15.75
CA THR A 16 -5.29 2.93 16.24
C THR A 16 -3.95 3.66 16.18
N MET A 17 -4.00 4.98 16.15
CA MET A 17 -2.84 5.85 16.28
C MET A 17 -3.14 6.96 17.28
N ALA A 18 -2.14 7.34 18.06
CA ALA A 18 -2.28 8.37 19.08
C ALA A 18 -0.95 9.10 19.29
N VAL A 19 -1.03 10.40 19.54
CA VAL A 19 0.10 11.17 20.06
C VAL A 19 0.28 10.81 21.53
N VAL A 20 1.44 10.28 21.89
CA VAL A 20 1.77 9.85 23.26
C VAL A 20 2.73 10.81 23.96
N VAL A 21 3.49 11.61 23.21
CA VAL A 21 4.29 12.72 23.71
C VAL A 21 4.11 13.91 22.75
N ASN A 22 3.84 15.09 23.28
CA ASN A 22 3.69 16.32 22.51
C ASN A 22 4.52 17.44 23.14
N LYS A 23 5.79 17.50 22.74
CA LYS A 23 6.76 18.53 23.18
C LYS A 23 7.49 19.11 21.98
N PRO A 24 8.00 20.35 22.05
CA PRO A 24 8.64 21.03 20.91
C PRO A 24 9.78 20.27 20.23
N LYS A 25 10.55 19.43 20.97
CA LYS A 25 11.67 18.64 20.47
C LYS A 25 11.53 17.14 20.71
N ASP A 26 10.33 16.70 21.10
CA ASP A 26 10.02 15.32 21.39
C ASP A 26 8.54 15.08 21.12
N PHE A 27 8.24 14.72 19.86
CA PHE A 27 6.89 14.39 19.44
C PHE A 27 6.84 12.91 19.13
N GLN A 28 5.94 12.17 19.80
CA GLN A 28 5.88 10.73 19.64
C GLN A 28 4.47 10.27 19.28
N ILE A 29 4.39 9.43 18.27
CA ILE A 29 3.15 8.82 17.80
C ILE A 29 3.25 7.31 18.03
N LYS A 30 2.23 6.74 18.67
CA LYS A 30 2.08 5.30 18.85
C LYS A 30 1.05 4.76 17.86
N TYR A 31 1.46 3.79 17.06
CA TYR A 31 0.61 3.04 16.15
C TYR A 31 0.39 1.64 16.73
N THR A 32 -0.86 1.24 16.89
CA THR A 32 -1.22 -0.05 17.53
C THR A 32 -2.07 -0.87 16.58
N VAL A 33 -1.64 -2.08 16.26
CA VAL A 33 -2.42 -3.06 15.50
C VAL A 33 -3.36 -3.79 16.46
N LYS A 34 -4.62 -3.93 16.11
CA LYS A 34 -5.58 -4.70 16.90
C LYS A 34 -5.29 -6.20 16.81
N PRO A 35 -5.38 -6.95 17.93
CA PRO A 35 -5.19 -8.40 17.91
C PRO A 35 -6.13 -9.12 16.94
N GLY A 36 -5.68 -10.25 16.39
CA GLY A 36 -6.47 -11.11 15.52
C GLY A 36 -6.61 -10.62 14.07
N ARG A 37 -5.90 -9.57 13.66
CA ARG A 37 -5.83 -9.16 12.25
C ARG A 37 -4.92 -10.11 11.49
N LEU A 38 -5.31 -10.48 10.26
CA LEU A 38 -4.64 -11.53 9.50
C LEU A 38 -4.23 -11.05 8.10
N TRP A 39 -3.11 -11.54 7.64
CA TRP A 39 -2.75 -11.59 6.24
C TRP A 39 -3.57 -12.66 5.50
N SER A 40 -3.60 -12.61 4.17
CA SER A 40 -4.36 -13.55 3.33
C SER A 40 -3.88 -15.00 3.47
N ASP A 41 -2.64 -15.21 3.87
CA ASP A 41 -2.07 -16.54 4.17
C ASP A 41 -2.38 -17.03 5.60
N GLY A 42 -3.07 -16.20 6.40
CA GLY A 42 -3.44 -16.49 7.79
C GLY A 42 -2.40 -16.08 8.83
N THR A 43 -1.30 -15.47 8.43
CA THR A 43 -0.29 -14.94 9.36
C THR A 43 -0.86 -13.75 10.14
N PRO A 44 -0.71 -13.69 11.47
CA PRO A 44 -1.12 -12.52 12.25
C PRO A 44 -0.39 -11.24 11.84
N ILE A 45 -1.13 -10.15 11.71
CA ILE A 45 -0.57 -8.80 11.53
C ILE A 45 -0.18 -8.26 12.91
N ASP A 46 1.03 -7.73 13.04
CA ASP A 46 1.54 -7.11 14.28
C ASP A 46 2.40 -5.87 13.96
N GLY A 47 2.95 -5.24 14.99
CA GLY A 47 3.77 -4.04 14.85
C GLY A 47 5.06 -4.26 14.03
N THR A 48 5.54 -5.50 13.88
CA THR A 48 6.71 -5.79 13.03
C THR A 48 6.42 -5.46 11.57
N ASP A 49 5.16 -5.65 11.13
CA ASP A 49 4.71 -5.34 9.76
C ASP A 49 4.68 -3.83 9.44
N LEU A 50 4.77 -2.96 10.46
CA LEU A 50 4.85 -1.50 10.29
C LEU A 50 6.30 -1.03 10.05
N LEU A 51 7.32 -1.82 10.40
CA LEU A 51 8.72 -1.37 10.41
C LEU A 51 9.32 -1.24 9.00
N LEU A 52 8.79 -1.95 8.00
CA LEU A 52 9.28 -1.78 6.63
C LEU A 52 9.04 -0.36 6.11
N SER A 53 7.95 0.29 6.53
CA SER A 53 7.66 1.68 6.15
C SER A 53 8.75 2.65 6.62
N HIS A 54 9.43 2.37 7.74
CA HIS A 54 10.58 3.16 8.18
C HIS A 54 11.75 3.05 7.19
N ILE A 55 12.05 1.83 6.71
CA ILE A 55 13.09 1.64 5.68
C ILE A 55 12.74 2.41 4.40
N LEU A 56 11.46 2.40 4.00
CA LEU A 56 10.97 3.01 2.76
C LEU A 56 10.86 4.53 2.83
N SER A 57 11.01 5.15 4.01
CA SER A 57 10.77 6.58 4.21
C SER A 57 11.94 7.33 4.87
N ASP A 58 12.87 6.63 5.55
CA ASP A 58 13.99 7.24 6.25
C ASP A 58 15.32 7.06 5.50
N ASP A 59 15.78 8.12 4.84
CA ASP A 59 17.06 8.16 4.13
C ASP A 59 18.27 8.02 5.07
N LYS A 60 18.14 8.51 6.30
CA LYS A 60 19.18 8.38 7.33
C LYS A 60 19.38 6.92 7.71
N TYR A 61 18.27 6.17 7.85
CA TYR A 61 18.35 4.74 8.07
C TYR A 61 19.01 4.03 6.89
N SER A 62 18.58 4.30 5.67
CA SER A 62 19.14 3.69 4.45
C SER A 62 20.64 3.90 4.34
N LYS A 63 21.12 5.12 4.52
CA LYS A 63 22.56 5.44 4.54
C LYS A 63 23.30 4.71 5.67
N ALA A 64 22.77 4.74 6.88
CA ALA A 64 23.37 4.07 8.04
C ALA A 64 23.35 2.55 7.96
N ALA A 65 22.44 1.95 7.20
CA ALA A 65 22.36 0.52 6.94
C ALA A 65 23.21 0.09 5.72
N GLY A 66 23.95 0.99 5.09
CA GLY A 66 24.78 0.70 3.93
C GLY A 66 23.99 0.37 2.67
N LEU A 67 22.72 0.85 2.59
CA LEU A 67 21.84 0.65 1.45
C LEU A 67 22.07 1.68 0.33
N GLY A 68 22.90 2.68 0.60
CA GLY A 68 23.22 3.75 -0.33
C GLY A 68 22.31 4.97 -0.19
N ASP A 69 22.36 5.85 -1.19
CA ASP A 69 21.49 7.02 -1.26
C ASP A 69 20.15 6.65 -1.89
N PRO A 70 19.01 6.85 -1.19
CA PRO A 70 17.70 6.56 -1.76
C PRO A 70 17.32 7.42 -2.97
N SER A 71 17.98 8.57 -3.16
CA SER A 71 17.78 9.45 -4.32
C SER A 71 18.59 9.05 -5.56
N ALA A 72 19.44 8.01 -5.46
CA ALA A 72 20.19 7.50 -6.60
C ALA A 72 19.26 6.92 -7.68
N ALA A 73 19.75 6.85 -8.91
CA ALA A 73 18.98 6.31 -10.04
C ALA A 73 18.53 4.84 -9.85
N ALA A 74 19.22 4.08 -8.99
CA ALA A 74 18.86 2.71 -8.64
C ALA A 74 19.02 2.51 -7.11
N PRO A 75 18.05 2.96 -6.32
CA PRO A 75 18.10 2.80 -4.87
C PRO A 75 17.95 1.32 -4.47
N ALA A 76 18.43 0.95 -3.27
CA ALA A 76 18.25 -0.40 -2.76
C ALA A 76 16.78 -0.77 -2.60
N PHE A 77 15.96 0.18 -2.15
CA PHE A 77 14.50 0.09 -2.15
C PHE A 77 13.93 1.20 -3.02
N ASP A 78 13.17 0.85 -4.05
CA ASP A 78 12.40 1.81 -4.82
C ASP A 78 11.18 2.26 -4.00
N SER A 79 11.13 3.53 -3.64
CA SER A 79 10.07 4.09 -2.81
C SER A 79 9.90 5.60 -3.06
N VAL A 80 8.65 6.02 -3.15
CA VAL A 80 8.26 7.44 -3.20
C VAL A 80 8.23 8.10 -1.82
N GLY A 81 8.49 7.35 -0.75
CA GLY A 81 8.45 7.85 0.64
C GLY A 81 9.67 8.62 1.08
N TYR A 82 10.78 8.52 0.36
CA TYR A 82 12.00 9.24 0.68
C TYR A 82 11.86 10.74 0.41
N GLY A 83 12.51 11.57 1.27
CA GLY A 83 12.45 13.03 1.18
C GLY A 83 11.11 13.65 1.63
N GLY A 84 10.18 12.84 2.15
CA GLY A 84 8.94 13.33 2.74
C GLY A 84 9.07 13.66 4.22
N THR A 85 8.02 14.27 4.77
CA THR A 85 7.95 14.75 6.16
C THR A 85 8.36 13.69 7.20
N TYR A 86 8.03 12.41 6.96
CA TYR A 86 8.45 11.34 7.86
C TYR A 86 9.98 11.23 7.97
N GLY A 87 10.67 11.03 6.85
CA GLY A 87 12.13 10.85 6.81
C GLY A 87 12.86 12.10 7.25
N GLU A 88 12.34 13.30 6.93
CA GLU A 88 12.93 14.57 7.33
C GLU A 88 12.96 14.72 8.86
N HIS A 89 11.89 14.35 9.56
CA HIS A 89 11.69 14.63 10.99
C HIS A 89 11.81 13.43 11.92
N VAL A 90 11.86 12.20 11.42
CA VAL A 90 12.01 11.01 12.28
C VAL A 90 13.35 11.00 13.01
N VAL A 91 13.33 10.61 14.29
CA VAL A 91 14.51 10.54 15.16
C VAL A 91 14.73 9.10 15.63
N GLY A 92 15.80 8.47 15.15
CA GLY A 92 16.19 7.12 15.53
C GLY A 92 15.23 6.04 15.01
N LEU A 93 15.38 4.82 15.55
CA LEU A 93 14.54 3.71 15.17
C LEU A 93 13.18 3.74 15.87
N PRO A 94 12.10 3.33 15.18
CA PRO A 94 10.84 3.05 15.82
C PRO A 94 10.97 2.02 16.96
N THR A 95 10.28 2.24 18.07
CA THR A 95 10.31 1.33 19.21
C THR A 95 9.13 0.37 19.14
N LEU A 96 9.41 -0.91 18.99
CA LEU A 96 8.42 -1.99 19.06
C LEU A 96 8.09 -2.32 20.51
N SER A 97 6.80 -2.45 20.86
CA SER A 97 6.37 -2.89 22.20
C SER A 97 6.72 -4.35 22.49
N ALA A 98 6.81 -4.73 23.77
CA ALA A 98 7.15 -6.09 24.17
C ALA A 98 6.19 -7.16 23.64
N ASP A 99 4.90 -6.84 23.57
CA ASP A 99 3.85 -7.68 22.98
C ASP A 99 3.84 -7.65 21.44
N LYS A 100 4.71 -6.83 20.83
CA LYS A 100 4.82 -6.58 19.39
C LYS A 100 3.57 -6.00 18.73
N MET A 101 2.60 -5.55 19.49
CA MET A 101 1.35 -5.03 18.91
C MET A 101 1.41 -3.56 18.57
N SER A 102 2.42 -2.82 19.03
CA SER A 102 2.53 -1.39 18.74
C SER A 102 3.95 -0.96 18.41
N VAL A 103 4.03 0.10 17.60
CA VAL A 103 5.27 0.80 17.26
C VAL A 103 5.13 2.25 17.67
N THR A 104 6.12 2.79 18.39
CA THR A 104 6.23 4.21 18.70
C THR A 104 7.32 4.84 17.84
N VAL A 105 6.96 5.88 17.10
CA VAL A 105 7.87 6.69 16.28
C VAL A 105 8.08 8.03 16.94
N LYS A 106 9.35 8.46 17.02
CA LYS A 106 9.73 9.77 17.54
C LYS A 106 10.05 10.72 16.41
N PHE A 107 9.62 11.97 16.54
CA PHE A 107 9.92 13.09 15.65
C PHE A 107 10.56 14.24 16.43
N ASP A 108 11.37 15.07 15.76
CA ASP A 108 12.09 16.19 16.34
C ASP A 108 11.21 17.40 16.66
N LYS A 109 9.97 17.43 16.15
CA LYS A 109 8.98 18.48 16.41
C LYS A 109 7.55 17.96 16.24
N PRO A 110 6.54 18.64 16.79
CA PRO A 110 5.14 18.40 16.46
C PRO A 110 4.86 18.60 14.97
N LEU A 111 4.08 17.68 14.38
CA LEU A 111 3.71 17.69 12.98
C LEU A 111 2.20 17.88 12.86
N ALA A 112 1.76 18.89 12.10
CA ALA A 112 0.32 19.22 11.96
C ALA A 112 -0.45 18.05 11.34
N ASP A 113 0.09 17.46 10.27
CA ASP A 113 -0.53 16.39 9.51
C ASP A 113 -0.07 14.99 9.97
N TRP A 114 0.22 14.83 11.25
CA TRP A 114 0.74 13.57 11.80
C TRP A 114 -0.13 12.34 11.51
N GLU A 115 -1.44 12.51 11.33
CA GLU A 115 -2.36 11.42 11.02
C GLU A 115 -2.11 10.82 9.63
N LEU A 116 -1.51 11.60 8.72
CA LEU A 116 -1.14 11.15 7.37
C LEU A 116 0.21 10.40 7.33
N LEU A 117 0.97 10.44 8.42
CA LEU A 117 2.26 9.76 8.54
C LEU A 117 2.15 8.31 9.04
N ALA A 118 0.93 7.76 9.07
CA ALA A 118 0.71 6.39 9.52
C ALA A 118 1.49 5.39 8.62
N PRO A 119 2.36 4.55 9.20
CA PRO A 119 3.07 3.54 8.44
C PRO A 119 2.08 2.52 7.86
N GLY A 120 2.29 2.11 6.61
CA GLY A 120 1.58 1.00 6.02
C GLY A 120 1.98 -0.33 6.67
N VAL A 121 1.07 -1.29 6.72
CA VAL A 121 1.42 -2.67 7.05
C VAL A 121 1.97 -3.36 5.81
N ASN A 122 3.08 -4.07 5.97
CA ASN A 122 3.75 -4.81 4.89
C ASN A 122 4.00 -6.26 5.32
N PRO A 123 3.81 -7.27 4.45
CA PRO A 123 3.97 -8.67 4.81
C PRO A 123 5.46 -9.05 4.94
N VAL A 124 6.11 -8.54 6.00
CA VAL A 124 7.56 -8.71 6.20
C VAL A 124 7.99 -10.17 6.32
N HIS A 125 7.10 -11.06 6.80
CA HIS A 125 7.35 -12.50 6.80
C HIS A 125 7.49 -13.06 5.37
N ALA A 126 6.63 -12.65 4.45
CA ALA A 126 6.68 -13.09 3.06
C ALA A 126 7.95 -12.58 2.36
N LEU A 127 8.29 -11.30 2.57
CA LEU A 127 9.55 -10.71 2.09
C LEU A 127 10.76 -11.48 2.63
N GLU A 128 10.79 -11.75 3.93
CA GLU A 128 11.92 -12.44 4.57
C GLU A 128 12.07 -13.89 4.08
N LEU A 129 10.95 -14.59 3.87
CA LEU A 129 10.98 -15.93 3.26
C LEU A 129 11.55 -15.88 1.83
N MET A 130 11.20 -14.86 1.03
CA MET A 130 11.78 -14.69 -0.30
C MET A 130 13.28 -14.34 -0.25
N VAL A 131 13.72 -13.57 0.75
CA VAL A 131 15.16 -13.34 1.00
C VAL A 131 15.87 -14.66 1.26
N ASP A 132 15.23 -15.63 1.91
CA ASP A 132 15.73 -16.99 2.12
C ASP A 132 15.56 -17.91 0.89
N GLY A 133 15.05 -17.39 -0.23
CA GLY A 133 14.88 -18.15 -1.48
C GLY A 133 13.62 -19.03 -1.53
N LYS A 134 12.69 -18.85 -0.59
CA LYS A 134 11.42 -19.60 -0.60
C LYS A 134 10.51 -19.14 -1.74
N LYS A 135 9.76 -20.09 -2.30
CA LYS A 135 8.81 -19.87 -3.40
C LYS A 135 7.42 -20.44 -3.08
N LYS A 136 7.12 -20.64 -1.80
CA LYS A 136 5.84 -21.18 -1.29
C LYS A 136 5.49 -20.46 -0.01
N LEU A 137 4.21 -20.38 0.29
CA LEU A 137 3.73 -19.87 1.57
C LEU A 137 4.35 -20.67 2.72
N GLY A 138 4.76 -19.96 3.77
CA GLY A 138 5.33 -20.56 4.96
C GLY A 138 4.26 -21.16 5.87
N THR A 139 4.67 -22.09 6.71
CA THR A 139 3.90 -22.52 7.89
C THR A 139 3.84 -21.39 8.92
N ALA A 140 2.95 -21.48 9.89
CA ALA A 140 2.86 -20.51 10.99
C ALA A 140 4.20 -20.35 11.76
N ALA A 141 4.94 -21.45 11.93
CA ALA A 141 6.25 -21.42 12.58
C ALA A 141 7.30 -20.70 11.72
N GLU A 142 7.36 -20.99 10.41
CA GLU A 142 8.25 -20.30 9.47
C GLU A 142 7.94 -18.80 9.37
N ASN A 143 6.67 -18.42 9.29
CA ASN A 143 6.23 -17.01 9.22
C ASN A 143 6.61 -16.26 10.52
N LYS A 144 6.43 -16.87 11.69
CA LYS A 144 6.87 -16.32 12.97
C LYS A 144 8.39 -16.13 13.03
N ALA A 145 9.15 -17.12 12.58
CA ALA A 145 10.60 -17.05 12.52
C ALA A 145 11.08 -15.99 11.53
N ALA A 146 10.44 -15.88 10.38
CA ALA A 146 10.70 -14.84 9.38
C ALA A 146 10.51 -13.43 9.93
N LYS A 147 9.41 -13.16 10.65
CA LYS A 147 9.23 -11.87 11.34
C LYS A 147 10.33 -11.55 12.36
N ALA A 148 10.72 -12.55 13.15
CA ALA A 148 11.80 -12.38 14.12
C ALA A 148 13.14 -12.08 13.43
N LYS A 149 13.41 -12.72 12.29
CA LYS A 149 14.61 -12.50 11.48
C LYS A 149 14.61 -11.11 10.84
N PHE A 150 13.48 -10.68 10.23
CA PHE A 150 13.33 -9.33 9.74
C PHE A 150 13.61 -8.28 10.81
N LEU A 151 13.05 -8.45 12.02
CA LEU A 151 13.28 -7.53 13.13
C LEU A 151 14.77 -7.46 13.52
N ALA A 152 15.46 -8.60 13.51
CA ALA A 152 16.90 -8.65 13.78
C ALA A 152 17.71 -7.95 12.67
N ASP A 153 17.39 -8.20 11.41
CA ASP A 153 18.04 -7.58 10.25
C ASP A 153 17.82 -6.07 10.21
N PHE A 154 16.59 -5.62 10.51
CA PHE A 154 16.23 -4.22 10.64
C PHE A 154 17.02 -3.54 11.79
N THR A 155 16.99 -4.12 12.98
CA THR A 155 17.61 -3.50 14.17
C THR A 155 19.15 -3.48 14.07
N LYS A 156 19.75 -4.56 13.54
CA LYS A 156 21.20 -4.67 13.36
C LYS A 156 21.70 -4.05 12.06
N LYS A 157 20.80 -3.54 11.23
CA LYS A 157 21.12 -2.99 9.91
C LYS A 157 21.91 -3.98 9.06
N ASN A 158 21.43 -5.22 8.92
CA ASN A 158 22.09 -6.26 8.13
C ASN A 158 22.08 -5.90 6.63
N THR A 159 23.11 -5.20 6.19
CA THR A 159 23.23 -4.64 4.84
C THR A 159 22.98 -5.68 3.74
N THR A 160 23.58 -6.87 3.87
CA THR A 160 23.47 -7.92 2.84
C THR A 160 22.03 -8.38 2.67
N ARG A 161 21.34 -8.66 3.75
CA ARG A 161 19.96 -9.13 3.69
C ARG A 161 18.98 -8.03 3.31
N LEU A 162 19.18 -6.83 3.85
CA LEU A 162 18.35 -5.67 3.48
C LEU A 162 18.50 -5.30 2.00
N LYS A 163 19.71 -5.38 1.41
CA LYS A 163 19.90 -5.20 -0.04
C LYS A 163 19.16 -6.26 -0.86
N LYS A 164 19.20 -7.52 -0.42
CA LYS A 164 18.45 -8.59 -1.08
C LYS A 164 16.94 -8.36 -0.98
N MET A 165 16.46 -7.94 0.19
CA MET A 165 15.05 -7.57 0.41
C MET A 165 14.63 -6.40 -0.48
N GLY A 166 15.45 -5.36 -0.58
CA GLY A 166 15.23 -4.22 -1.46
C GLY A 166 15.18 -4.62 -2.94
N SER A 167 16.03 -5.55 -3.38
CA SER A 167 15.97 -6.08 -4.74
C SER A 167 14.66 -6.80 -5.04
N ILE A 168 14.15 -7.60 -4.10
CA ILE A 168 12.84 -8.24 -4.20
C ILE A 168 11.74 -7.19 -4.26
N TRP A 169 11.78 -6.22 -3.33
CA TRP A 169 10.81 -5.11 -3.29
C TRP A 169 10.74 -4.34 -4.61
N SER A 170 11.88 -3.95 -5.14
CA SER A 170 11.97 -3.05 -6.31
C SER A 170 11.75 -3.77 -7.65
N LYS A 171 11.93 -5.10 -7.72
CA LYS A 171 11.91 -5.85 -8.97
C LYS A 171 10.81 -6.91 -9.01
N ASP A 172 10.71 -7.76 -7.97
CA ASP A 172 9.88 -8.95 -8.06
C ASP A 172 8.38 -8.63 -7.89
N TYR A 173 8.05 -7.49 -7.26
CA TYR A 173 6.67 -6.99 -7.18
C TYR A 173 6.19 -6.30 -8.46
N ASN A 174 7.06 -6.05 -9.44
CA ASN A 174 6.68 -5.53 -10.76
C ASN A 174 6.15 -6.67 -11.66
N LEU A 175 4.94 -7.11 -11.37
CA LEU A 175 4.30 -8.24 -12.03
C LEU A 175 3.37 -7.75 -13.15
N ASN A 176 3.73 -8.03 -14.41
CA ASN A 176 2.85 -7.79 -15.56
C ASN A 176 1.85 -8.93 -15.77
N ASN A 177 2.25 -10.16 -15.46
CA ASN A 177 1.39 -11.33 -15.51
C ASN A 177 1.43 -12.08 -14.19
N ILE A 178 0.29 -12.61 -13.79
CA ILE A 178 0.11 -13.41 -12.56
C ILE A 178 -0.69 -14.65 -12.93
N ASP A 179 -0.10 -15.81 -12.68
CA ASP A 179 -0.71 -17.12 -12.92
C ASP A 179 -0.32 -18.14 -11.84
N SER A 180 -0.57 -19.42 -12.07
CA SER A 180 -0.25 -20.50 -11.14
C SER A 180 1.24 -20.72 -10.88
N THR A 181 2.13 -20.14 -11.68
CA THR A 181 3.60 -20.23 -11.53
C THR A 181 4.19 -19.08 -10.73
N THR A 182 3.41 -18.02 -10.53
CA THR A 182 3.81 -16.84 -9.75
C THR A 182 4.08 -17.24 -8.29
N ASN A 183 5.18 -16.74 -7.73
CA ASN A 183 5.50 -16.96 -6.32
C ASN A 183 4.38 -16.41 -5.40
N PRO A 184 3.65 -17.25 -4.67
CA PRO A 184 2.49 -16.81 -3.88
C PRO A 184 2.87 -15.87 -2.72
N LEU A 185 4.13 -15.80 -2.33
CA LEU A 185 4.61 -14.85 -1.32
C LEU A 185 4.50 -13.40 -1.79
N LEU A 186 4.58 -13.14 -3.10
CA LEU A 186 4.37 -11.82 -3.70
C LEU A 186 2.90 -11.37 -3.65
N LEU A 187 1.97 -12.30 -3.44
CA LEU A 187 0.53 -12.03 -3.48
C LEU A 187 -0.10 -11.94 -2.08
N VAL A 188 0.70 -12.09 -1.02
CA VAL A 188 0.23 -11.94 0.36
C VAL A 188 -0.23 -10.51 0.61
N SER A 189 -1.51 -10.36 0.99
CA SER A 189 -2.13 -9.06 1.22
C SER A 189 -3.10 -9.09 2.41
N ASN A 190 -3.56 -7.92 2.85
CA ASN A 190 -4.57 -7.79 3.91
C ASN A 190 -5.86 -7.12 3.41
N GLY A 191 -6.02 -6.99 2.09
CA GLY A 191 -7.21 -6.42 1.48
C GLY A 191 -8.43 -7.35 1.48
N GLY A 192 -9.62 -6.80 1.20
CA GLY A 192 -10.86 -7.57 1.06
C GLY A 192 -10.85 -8.54 -0.11
N TYR A 193 -9.99 -8.30 -1.07
CA TYR A 193 -9.75 -9.15 -2.24
C TYR A 193 -8.25 -9.40 -2.41
N ILE A 194 -7.93 -10.55 -2.98
CA ILE A 194 -6.58 -10.96 -3.35
C ILE A 194 -6.49 -11.18 -4.85
N VAL A 195 -5.32 -10.91 -5.43
CA VAL A 195 -5.09 -11.13 -6.87
C VAL A 195 -5.03 -12.64 -7.13
N LYS A 196 -5.87 -13.11 -8.05
CA LYS A 196 -5.89 -14.49 -8.54
C LYS A 196 -5.05 -14.65 -9.81
N SER A 197 -5.21 -13.72 -10.74
CA SER A 197 -4.47 -13.71 -11.99
C SER A 197 -4.40 -12.29 -12.57
N ALA A 198 -3.41 -12.05 -13.41
CA ALA A 198 -3.30 -10.86 -14.22
C ALA A 198 -2.73 -11.22 -15.60
N VAL A 199 -3.23 -10.52 -16.62
CA VAL A 199 -2.72 -10.58 -17.99
C VAL A 199 -2.42 -9.14 -18.40
N ALA A 200 -1.18 -8.86 -18.76
CA ALA A 200 -0.72 -7.53 -19.14
C ALA A 200 -1.65 -6.88 -20.17
N ASP A 201 -1.98 -5.62 -19.96
CA ASP A 201 -2.81 -4.81 -20.85
C ASP A 201 -4.25 -5.34 -21.11
N GLN A 202 -4.66 -6.41 -20.43
CA GLN A 202 -5.97 -7.03 -20.64
C GLN A 202 -6.83 -7.02 -19.38
N SER A 203 -6.40 -7.71 -18.30
CA SER A 203 -7.26 -7.84 -17.13
C SER A 203 -6.51 -8.23 -15.87
N ILE A 204 -7.12 -7.90 -14.71
CA ILE A 204 -6.75 -8.40 -13.39
C ILE A 204 -7.98 -9.06 -12.78
N THR A 205 -7.84 -10.31 -12.35
CA THR A 205 -8.90 -11.03 -11.63
C THR A 205 -8.60 -11.02 -10.14
N LEU A 206 -9.53 -10.51 -9.36
CA LEU A 206 -9.49 -10.50 -7.90
C LEU A 206 -10.54 -11.46 -7.36
N VAL A 207 -10.21 -12.18 -6.27
CA VAL A 207 -11.16 -13.02 -5.54
C VAL A 207 -11.25 -12.59 -4.09
N GLN A 208 -12.41 -12.79 -3.48
CA GLN A 208 -12.63 -12.42 -2.10
C GLN A 208 -11.59 -13.08 -1.18
N ASN A 209 -11.01 -12.32 -0.27
CA ASN A 209 -10.08 -12.81 0.73
C ASN A 209 -10.87 -13.43 1.91
N PRO A 210 -10.80 -14.75 2.13
CA PRO A 210 -11.54 -15.39 3.21
C PRO A 210 -10.99 -15.06 4.62
N LYS A 211 -9.79 -14.51 4.70
CA LYS A 211 -9.14 -14.09 5.95
C LYS A 211 -9.31 -12.59 6.27
N TYR A 212 -9.99 -11.86 5.37
CA TYR A 212 -10.14 -10.42 5.53
C TYR A 212 -10.88 -10.03 6.80
N ASN A 213 -10.20 -9.27 7.64
CA ASN A 213 -10.75 -8.74 8.90
C ASN A 213 -10.07 -7.43 9.35
N SER A 214 -9.36 -6.75 8.44
CA SER A 214 -8.52 -5.58 8.74
C SER A 214 -9.08 -4.24 8.25
N GLY A 215 -10.33 -4.22 7.75
CA GLY A 215 -10.99 -3.01 7.26
C GLY A 215 -12.51 -3.11 7.29
N PRO A 216 -13.22 -2.27 6.54
CA PRO A 216 -14.68 -2.30 6.45
C PRO A 216 -15.19 -3.70 6.07
N ALA A 217 -16.25 -4.13 6.71
CA ALA A 217 -16.83 -5.43 6.43
C ALA A 217 -17.32 -5.50 4.97
N LEU A 218 -17.02 -6.60 4.29
CA LEU A 218 -17.61 -6.87 2.97
C LEU A 218 -19.09 -7.21 3.15
N SER A 219 -19.90 -6.90 2.12
CA SER A 219 -21.33 -7.23 2.14
C SER A 219 -21.55 -8.71 2.40
N LYS A 220 -22.44 -9.03 3.34
CA LYS A 220 -22.89 -10.39 3.60
C LYS A 220 -24.11 -10.77 2.77
N THR A 221 -24.85 -9.76 2.30
CA THR A 221 -26.00 -9.92 1.41
C THR A 221 -25.52 -9.69 -0.01
N ASN A 222 -25.64 -10.68 -0.88
CA ASN A 222 -25.13 -10.66 -2.25
C ASN A 222 -23.63 -10.28 -2.35
N PRO A 223 -22.72 -11.06 -1.75
CA PRO A 223 -21.31 -10.76 -1.77
C PRO A 223 -20.74 -10.86 -3.19
N VAL A 224 -20.03 -9.85 -3.63
CA VAL A 224 -19.22 -9.93 -4.85
C VAL A 224 -18.03 -10.84 -4.54
N LYS A 225 -18.01 -12.05 -5.12
CA LYS A 225 -16.94 -13.04 -4.87
C LYS A 225 -15.73 -12.84 -5.76
N THR A 226 -15.95 -12.32 -6.95
CA THR A 226 -14.90 -12.08 -7.96
C THR A 226 -15.08 -10.72 -8.58
N VAL A 227 -14.00 -9.98 -8.75
CA VAL A 227 -13.93 -8.72 -9.48
C VAL A 227 -12.95 -8.90 -10.62
N VAL A 228 -13.36 -8.60 -11.84
CA VAL A 228 -12.48 -8.59 -13.01
C VAL A 228 -12.31 -7.14 -13.47
N LEU A 229 -11.11 -6.62 -13.34
CA LEU A 229 -10.72 -5.32 -13.88
C LEU A 229 -10.27 -5.53 -15.31
N LYS A 230 -10.96 -4.95 -16.29
CA LYS A 230 -10.64 -5.03 -17.72
C LYS A 230 -10.04 -3.71 -18.20
N THR A 231 -8.99 -3.77 -19.00
CA THR A 231 -8.47 -2.59 -19.70
C THR A 231 -9.37 -2.28 -20.88
N ILE A 232 -9.91 -1.05 -20.93
CA ILE A 232 -10.74 -0.56 -22.03
C ILE A 232 -10.12 0.73 -22.54
N THR A 233 -9.89 0.81 -23.84
CA THR A 233 -9.06 1.87 -24.46
C THR A 233 -9.83 3.08 -24.93
N SER A 234 -11.19 3.05 -24.95
CA SER A 234 -12.01 4.19 -25.40
C SER A 234 -13.42 4.16 -24.80
N ASP A 235 -14.05 5.34 -24.73
CA ASP A 235 -15.45 5.47 -24.30
C ASP A 235 -16.40 4.68 -25.21
N THR A 236 -16.14 4.62 -26.51
CA THR A 236 -16.95 3.85 -27.49
C THR A 236 -16.89 2.35 -27.19
N ALA A 237 -15.68 1.81 -26.89
CA ALA A 237 -15.53 0.41 -26.51
C ALA A 237 -16.24 0.11 -25.17
N ALA A 238 -16.17 1.05 -24.21
CA ALA A 238 -16.86 0.93 -22.92
C ALA A 238 -18.39 0.91 -23.08
N VAL A 239 -18.93 1.79 -23.90
CA VAL A 239 -20.37 1.82 -24.24
C VAL A 239 -20.83 0.50 -24.86
N THR A 240 -20.06 -0.05 -25.78
CA THR A 240 -20.34 -1.36 -26.40
C THR A 240 -20.32 -2.47 -25.37
N ALA A 241 -19.28 -2.51 -24.53
CA ALA A 241 -19.16 -3.51 -23.48
C ALA A 241 -20.28 -3.45 -22.43
N LEU A 242 -20.70 -2.23 -22.04
CA LEU A 242 -21.87 -2.04 -21.15
C LEU A 242 -23.17 -2.52 -21.80
N ARG A 243 -23.41 -2.19 -23.07
CA ARG A 243 -24.61 -2.64 -23.80
C ARG A 243 -24.68 -4.16 -23.94
N ASN A 244 -23.56 -4.80 -24.14
CA ASN A 244 -23.47 -6.26 -24.28
C ASN A 244 -23.49 -6.99 -22.93
N GLY A 245 -23.35 -6.28 -21.81
CA GLY A 245 -23.19 -6.90 -20.49
C GLY A 245 -21.81 -7.53 -20.28
N ASP A 246 -20.79 -7.13 -21.07
CA ASP A 246 -19.40 -7.61 -20.92
C ASP A 246 -18.70 -6.99 -19.70
N ILE A 247 -19.22 -5.86 -19.21
CA ILE A 247 -18.83 -5.18 -17.97
C ILE A 247 -20.07 -4.64 -17.25
N ASP A 248 -19.99 -4.59 -15.92
CA ASP A 248 -21.04 -4.07 -15.04
C ASP A 248 -20.81 -2.60 -14.68
N ILE A 249 -19.56 -2.14 -14.67
CA ILE A 249 -19.16 -0.81 -14.26
C ILE A 249 -18.08 -0.30 -15.21
N TYR A 250 -18.21 0.94 -15.67
CA TYR A 250 -17.17 1.69 -16.35
C TYR A 250 -16.74 2.87 -15.47
N PHE A 251 -15.45 2.98 -15.21
CA PHE A 251 -14.85 4.07 -14.47
C PHE A 251 -13.87 4.85 -15.35
N ASN A 252 -14.21 6.11 -15.68
CA ASN A 252 -13.36 6.98 -16.48
C ASN A 252 -12.76 8.10 -15.58
N THR A 253 -11.44 8.16 -15.51
CA THR A 253 -10.71 9.20 -14.76
C THR A 253 -10.56 10.52 -15.52
N ASN A 254 -10.77 10.51 -16.84
CA ASN A 254 -10.66 11.66 -17.72
C ASN A 254 -11.95 11.81 -18.55
N PRO A 255 -13.11 12.06 -17.93
CA PRO A 255 -14.39 12.12 -18.63
C PRO A 255 -14.43 13.32 -19.57
N THR A 256 -14.92 13.09 -20.79
CA THR A 256 -15.24 14.13 -21.77
C THR A 256 -16.74 14.33 -21.88
N ALA A 257 -17.17 15.50 -22.32
CA ALA A 257 -18.59 15.75 -22.59
C ALA A 257 -19.17 14.80 -23.66
N ALA A 258 -18.36 14.47 -24.69
CA ALA A 258 -18.73 13.51 -25.73
C ALA A 258 -18.84 12.08 -25.17
N GLY A 259 -17.90 11.64 -24.35
CA GLY A 259 -17.93 10.33 -23.68
C GLY A 259 -19.15 10.20 -22.77
N LYS A 260 -19.46 11.25 -22.00
CA LYS A 260 -20.67 11.28 -21.18
C LYS A 260 -21.94 11.16 -22.03
N ALA A 261 -22.05 11.90 -23.14
CA ALA A 261 -23.20 11.85 -24.03
C ALA A 261 -23.42 10.45 -24.65
N LEU A 262 -22.33 9.70 -24.90
CA LEU A 262 -22.42 8.31 -25.37
C LEU A 262 -22.94 7.38 -24.25
N LEU A 263 -22.48 7.56 -23.00
CA LEU A 263 -22.90 6.77 -21.86
C LEU A 263 -24.37 7.04 -21.48
N ASP A 264 -24.83 8.29 -21.55
CA ASP A 264 -26.23 8.69 -21.28
C ASP A 264 -27.22 7.98 -22.22
N GLN A 265 -26.77 7.46 -23.37
CA GLN A 265 -27.59 6.74 -24.35
C GLN A 265 -27.66 5.23 -24.10
N VAL A 266 -26.92 4.71 -23.11
CA VAL A 266 -26.93 3.28 -22.82
C VAL A 266 -28.14 2.93 -21.93
N PRO A 267 -29.04 2.06 -22.38
CA PRO A 267 -30.20 1.69 -21.58
C PRO A 267 -29.80 1.02 -20.26
N ASN A 268 -30.55 1.30 -19.20
CA ASN A 268 -30.36 0.70 -17.87
C ASN A 268 -29.00 0.98 -17.22
N VAL A 269 -28.25 1.97 -17.67
CA VAL A 269 -27.01 2.43 -17.06
C VAL A 269 -27.27 3.72 -16.29
N ASN A 270 -26.81 3.76 -15.06
CA ASN A 270 -26.83 4.97 -14.23
C ASN A 270 -25.48 5.70 -14.37
N VAL A 271 -25.50 6.87 -14.98
CA VAL A 271 -24.30 7.71 -15.16
C VAL A 271 -24.15 8.64 -13.96
N ILE A 272 -23.12 8.39 -13.13
CA ILE A 272 -22.82 9.22 -11.97
C ILE A 272 -21.64 10.14 -12.33
N SER A 273 -21.90 11.45 -12.39
CA SER A 273 -20.85 12.47 -12.57
C SER A 273 -20.73 13.30 -11.30
N LYS A 274 -19.54 13.32 -10.73
CA LYS A 274 -19.22 14.12 -9.52
C LYS A 274 -17.93 14.90 -9.74
N SER A 275 -17.87 16.10 -9.19
CA SER A 275 -16.62 16.86 -9.15
C SER A 275 -15.59 16.12 -8.31
N ALA A 276 -14.38 16.01 -8.83
CA ALA A 276 -13.25 15.49 -8.08
C ALA A 276 -12.69 16.57 -7.14
N ALA A 277 -11.99 16.16 -6.10
CA ALA A 277 -11.23 17.07 -5.24
C ALA A 277 -9.90 17.53 -5.87
N SER A 278 -9.64 17.16 -7.12
CA SER A 278 -8.45 17.51 -7.88
C SER A 278 -8.80 18.40 -9.07
N TYR A 279 -7.88 19.29 -9.43
CA TYR A 279 -7.96 20.16 -10.59
C TYR A 279 -6.61 20.21 -11.30
N SER A 280 -6.63 20.46 -12.60
CA SER A 280 -5.41 20.70 -13.37
C SER A 280 -5.17 22.20 -13.50
N HIS A 281 -3.94 22.63 -13.30
CA HIS A 281 -3.53 24.02 -13.42
C HIS A 281 -2.12 24.11 -14.05
N PHE A 282 -1.79 25.31 -14.50
CA PHE A 282 -0.44 25.66 -14.92
C PHE A 282 0.18 26.55 -13.86
N ASP A 283 1.34 26.14 -13.32
CA ASP A 283 2.14 26.98 -12.44
C ASP A 283 3.03 27.88 -13.28
N LEU A 284 2.78 29.18 -13.22
CA LEU A 284 3.63 30.16 -13.88
C LEU A 284 4.78 30.54 -12.94
N ARG A 285 5.98 30.15 -13.32
CA ARG A 285 7.18 30.54 -12.59
C ARG A 285 7.56 31.97 -12.98
N VAL A 286 7.29 32.93 -12.07
CA VAL A 286 7.65 34.33 -12.24
C VAL A 286 8.91 34.67 -11.43
N GLY A 287 9.76 35.58 -11.96
CA GLY A 287 10.95 36.06 -11.26
C GLY A 287 12.19 35.17 -11.34
N ALA A 288 12.20 34.14 -12.20
CA ALA A 288 13.42 33.40 -12.49
C ALA A 288 14.37 34.23 -13.36
N ALA A 289 15.64 34.27 -12.98
CA ALA A 289 16.69 35.08 -13.70
C ALA A 289 16.83 34.69 -15.18
N ASN A 290 16.39 33.49 -15.60
CA ASN A 290 16.50 32.98 -16.96
C ASN A 290 15.14 32.72 -17.62
N GLY A 291 14.09 33.40 -17.21
CA GLY A 291 12.77 33.33 -17.86
C GLY A 291 12.17 31.92 -17.94
N GLY A 292 12.58 31.03 -17.05
CA GLY A 292 12.31 29.60 -17.07
C GLY A 292 10.92 29.22 -16.75
#